data_70aaaad8e030c24d1ca5883f64e045b8
#
_entry.id   70aaaad8e030c24d1ca5883f64e045b8
#
_cell.length_a   1.000
_cell.length_b   1.000
_cell.length_c   1.000
_cell.angle_alpha   90.00
_cell.angle_beta   90.00
_cell.angle_gamma   90.00
#
_symmetry.space_group_name_H-M   'P 1'
#
loop_
_entity.id
_entity.type
_entity.pdbx_description
1 polymer ?
#
loop_
_entity_poly.entity_id
_entity_poly.type
_entity_poly.pdbx_seq_one_letter_code
_entity_poly.pdbx_strand_id
1 'polypeptide(L)'
;MSRILLAEDDTTMRVFLTKALQRAGHDVFAVGDGLEALAASKTVQFDLLVADVVMPSLDGFQLAARARAAHPELKVMFITGFAAVSLRGRDAEFVGAKVLSKPFHLRELVEGVHEVLSSTASAL
;
A
#
# COMPACT_ATOMS: atom_id res chain seq x y z
N MET A 1 -5.94 -13.75 8.33
CA MET A 1 -4.74 -13.71 7.50
C MET A 1 -5.07 -13.13 6.13
N SER A 2 -4.35 -12.11 5.74
CA SER A 2 -4.62 -11.42 4.49
C SER A 2 -3.42 -11.47 3.57
N ARG A 3 -3.67 -11.31 2.28
CA ARG A 3 -2.62 -11.29 1.28
C ARG A 3 -2.33 -9.85 0.90
N ILE A 4 -1.11 -9.40 1.14
CA ILE A 4 -0.71 -8.02 1.00
C ILE A 4 0.34 -7.88 -0.10
N LEU A 5 0.12 -6.93 -1.02
CA LEU A 5 1.11 -6.51 -1.99
C LEU A 5 1.80 -5.28 -1.43
N LEU A 6 3.11 -5.37 -1.19
CA LEU A 6 3.90 -4.27 -0.68
C LEU A 6 4.80 -3.73 -1.78
N ALA A 7 4.64 -2.45 -2.10
CA ALA A 7 5.47 -1.78 -3.10
C ALA A 7 6.32 -0.71 -2.41
N GLU A 8 7.62 -0.94 -2.33
CA GLU A 8 8.56 -0.05 -1.65
C GLU A 8 9.92 -0.19 -2.30
N ASP A 9 10.46 0.91 -2.82
CA ASP A 9 11.72 0.86 -3.56
C ASP A 9 12.97 0.81 -2.67
N ASP A 10 12.89 1.26 -1.42
CA ASP A 10 14.01 1.17 -0.50
C ASP A 10 14.13 -0.27 0.01
N THR A 11 15.24 -0.92 -0.31
CA THR A 11 15.43 -2.33 0.01
C THR A 11 15.36 -2.60 1.51
N THR A 12 16.04 -1.77 2.31
CA THR A 12 16.07 -1.95 3.75
C THR A 12 14.68 -1.81 4.34
N MET A 13 13.96 -0.78 3.93
CA MET A 13 12.61 -0.54 4.39
C MET A 13 11.69 -1.68 3.94
N ARG A 14 11.82 -2.12 2.71
CA ARG A 14 10.98 -3.20 2.18
C ARG A 14 11.13 -4.48 2.99
N VAL A 15 12.36 -4.85 3.34
CA VAL A 15 12.61 -6.03 4.16
C VAL A 15 12.01 -5.85 5.56
N PHE A 16 12.19 -4.69 6.12
CA PHE A 16 11.70 -4.38 7.46
C PHE A 16 10.17 -4.47 7.54
N LEU A 17 9.51 -3.84 6.59
CA LEU A 17 8.05 -3.83 6.54
C LEU A 17 7.50 -5.23 6.27
N THR A 18 8.15 -5.97 5.38
CA THR A 18 7.74 -7.33 5.06
C THR A 18 7.74 -8.21 6.31
N LYS A 19 8.81 -8.14 7.08
CA LYS A 19 8.92 -8.96 8.29
C LYS A 19 7.86 -8.58 9.32
N ALA A 20 7.60 -7.28 9.48
CA ALA A 20 6.60 -6.83 10.44
C ALA A 20 5.22 -7.35 10.08
N LEU A 21 4.86 -7.27 8.80
CA LEU A 21 3.55 -7.72 8.35
C LEU A 21 3.43 -9.24 8.40
N GLN A 22 4.51 -9.96 8.08
CA GLN A 22 4.50 -11.42 8.20
C GLN A 22 4.31 -11.86 9.66
N ARG A 23 4.97 -11.18 10.58
CA ARG A 23 4.82 -11.49 12.01
C ARG A 23 3.41 -11.23 12.50
N ALA A 24 2.71 -10.30 11.88
CA ALA A 24 1.33 -10.01 12.19
C ALA A 24 0.35 -11.02 11.59
N GLY A 25 0.86 -12.00 10.85
CA GLY A 25 0.04 -13.08 10.31
C GLY A 25 -0.37 -12.92 8.87
N HIS A 26 0.19 -11.94 8.17
CA HIS A 26 -0.18 -11.70 6.77
C HIS A 26 0.77 -12.41 5.81
N ASP A 27 0.27 -12.70 4.63
CA ASP A 27 1.05 -13.22 3.53
C ASP A 27 1.47 -12.04 2.67
N VAL A 28 2.78 -11.81 2.53
CA VAL A 28 3.29 -10.58 1.92
C VAL A 28 4.07 -10.87 0.65
N PHE A 29 3.71 -10.20 -0.42
CA PHE A 29 4.46 -10.21 -1.67
C PHE A 29 5.06 -8.82 -1.85
N ALA A 30 6.38 -8.71 -1.74
CA ALA A 30 7.05 -7.41 -1.73
C ALA A 30 7.84 -7.20 -3.02
N VAL A 31 7.70 -6.01 -3.59
CA VAL A 31 8.39 -5.65 -4.83
C VAL A 31 8.99 -4.25 -4.70
N GLY A 32 9.93 -3.93 -5.58
CA GLY A 32 10.71 -2.71 -5.50
C GLY A 32 10.29 -1.58 -6.42
N ASP A 33 9.35 -1.78 -7.31
CA ASP A 33 8.88 -0.69 -8.15
C ASP A 33 7.43 -0.85 -8.55
N GLY A 34 6.86 0.24 -9.10
CA GLY A 34 5.45 0.28 -9.38
C GLY A 34 5.00 -0.63 -10.51
N LEU A 35 5.82 -0.82 -11.54
CA LEU A 35 5.46 -1.70 -12.64
C LEU A 35 5.48 -3.16 -12.23
N GLU A 36 6.43 -3.55 -11.39
CA GLU A 36 6.45 -4.91 -10.84
C GLU A 36 5.21 -5.16 -9.99
N ALA A 37 4.83 -4.16 -9.18
CA ALA A 37 3.66 -4.28 -8.34
C ALA A 37 2.40 -4.41 -9.19
N LEU A 38 2.29 -3.61 -10.25
CA LEU A 38 1.13 -3.68 -11.13
C LEU A 38 1.03 -5.06 -11.78
N ALA A 39 2.16 -5.59 -12.26
CA ALA A 39 2.18 -6.92 -12.87
C ALA A 39 1.71 -7.99 -11.87
N ALA A 40 2.19 -7.91 -10.64
CA ALA A 40 1.78 -8.86 -9.60
C ALA A 40 0.28 -8.77 -9.31
N SER A 41 -0.25 -7.55 -9.30
CA SER A 41 -1.67 -7.34 -9.00
C SER A 41 -2.58 -7.96 -10.07
N LYS A 42 -2.07 -8.15 -11.27
CA LYS A 42 -2.85 -8.74 -12.35
C LYS A 42 -2.91 -10.26 -12.30
N THR A 43 -1.94 -10.88 -11.64
CA THR A 43 -1.84 -12.34 -11.61
C THR A 43 -2.28 -12.94 -10.27
N VAL A 44 -2.26 -12.15 -9.21
CA VAL A 44 -2.62 -12.61 -7.87
C VAL A 44 -3.64 -11.64 -7.29
N GLN A 45 -4.66 -12.18 -6.67
CA GLN A 45 -5.66 -11.36 -6.02
C GLN A 45 -5.20 -11.03 -4.60
N PHE A 46 -4.97 -9.75 -4.35
CA PHE A 46 -4.53 -9.27 -3.04
C PHE A 46 -5.70 -8.64 -2.30
N ASP A 47 -5.61 -8.65 -0.97
CA ASP A 47 -6.60 -7.99 -0.12
C ASP A 47 -6.24 -6.53 0.11
N LEU A 48 -4.96 -6.22 0.11
CA LEU A 48 -4.47 -4.87 0.42
C LEU A 48 -3.22 -4.58 -0.39
N LEU A 49 -3.15 -3.36 -0.91
CA LEU A 49 -1.93 -2.79 -1.46
C LEU A 49 -1.38 -1.77 -0.47
N VAL A 50 -0.12 -1.96 -0.04
CA VAL A 50 0.60 -0.97 0.74
C VAL A 50 1.67 -0.42 -0.18
N ALA A 51 1.59 0.85 -0.52
CA ALA A 51 2.45 1.44 -1.54
C ALA A 51 3.09 2.73 -1.07
N ASP A 52 4.41 2.85 -1.31
CA ASP A 52 5.08 4.13 -1.18
C ASP A 52 4.57 5.03 -2.30
N VAL A 53 4.30 6.28 -1.97
CA VAL A 53 3.83 7.25 -2.95
C VAL A 53 4.91 7.53 -3.99
N VAL A 54 6.16 7.61 -3.57
CA VAL A 54 7.27 7.95 -4.46
C VAL A 54 8.07 6.71 -4.80
N MET A 55 7.94 6.27 -6.04
CA MET A 55 8.67 5.10 -6.55
C MET A 55 9.06 5.34 -8.00
N PRO A 56 10.11 4.65 -8.47
CA PRO A 56 10.45 4.71 -9.88
C PRO A 56 9.39 4.03 -10.74
N SER A 57 9.34 4.36 -11.97
CA SER A 57 8.51 3.82 -13.06
C SER A 57 7.03 4.15 -12.92
N LEU A 58 6.44 3.96 -11.75
CA LEU A 58 5.01 4.20 -11.53
C LEU A 58 4.85 4.56 -10.06
N ASP A 59 4.33 5.74 -9.76
CA ASP A 59 4.17 6.15 -8.37
C ASP A 59 3.03 5.40 -7.69
N GLY A 60 2.93 5.57 -6.37
CA GLY A 60 1.94 4.83 -5.59
C GLY A 60 0.50 5.13 -5.97
N PHE A 61 0.19 6.37 -6.35
CA PHE A 61 -1.16 6.73 -6.75
C PHE A 61 -1.53 6.11 -8.09
N GLN A 62 -0.61 6.17 -9.05
CA GLN A 62 -0.83 5.57 -10.36
C GLN A 62 -0.98 4.06 -10.24
N LEU A 63 -0.15 3.44 -9.42
CA LEU A 63 -0.22 2.01 -9.17
C LEU A 63 -1.60 1.64 -8.59
N ALA A 64 -2.03 2.36 -7.56
CA ALA A 64 -3.29 2.06 -6.91
C ALA A 64 -4.47 2.22 -7.86
N ALA A 65 -4.46 3.28 -8.66
CA ALA A 65 -5.54 3.52 -9.61
C ALA A 65 -5.64 2.38 -10.63
N ARG A 66 -4.50 1.96 -11.16
CA ARG A 66 -4.49 0.89 -12.17
C ARG A 66 -4.84 -0.46 -11.58
N ALA A 67 -4.33 -0.74 -10.38
CA ALA A 67 -4.63 -2.00 -9.72
C ALA A 67 -6.11 -2.10 -9.37
N ARG A 68 -6.72 -1.01 -8.92
CA ARG A 68 -8.14 -1.00 -8.58
C ARG A 68 -9.03 -1.01 -9.81
N ALA A 69 -8.54 -0.56 -10.95
CA ALA A 69 -9.30 -0.68 -12.19
C ALA A 69 -9.57 -2.15 -12.52
N ALA A 70 -8.60 -3.02 -12.22
CA ALA A 70 -8.75 -4.47 -12.42
C ALA A 70 -9.45 -5.15 -11.25
N HIS A 71 -9.24 -4.64 -10.03
CA HIS A 71 -9.78 -5.24 -8.80
C HIS A 71 -10.38 -4.15 -7.92
N PRO A 72 -11.62 -3.77 -8.15
CA PRO A 72 -12.24 -2.64 -7.44
C PRO A 72 -12.32 -2.82 -5.92
N GLU A 73 -12.29 -4.06 -5.44
CA GLU A 73 -12.37 -4.34 -4.00
C GLU A 73 -11.03 -4.22 -3.30
N LEU A 74 -9.94 -4.04 -4.05
CA LEU A 74 -8.61 -3.93 -3.45
C LEU A 74 -8.55 -2.73 -2.52
N LYS A 75 -8.17 -2.96 -1.29
CA LYS A 75 -7.96 -1.89 -0.33
C LYS A 75 -6.56 -1.34 -0.50
N VAL A 76 -6.39 -0.06 -0.17
CA VAL A 76 -5.13 0.64 -0.41
C VAL A 76 -4.74 1.44 0.83
N MET A 77 -3.45 1.37 1.15
CA MET A 77 -2.84 2.19 2.18
C MET A 77 -1.54 2.75 1.60
N PHE A 78 -1.32 4.04 1.79
CA PHE A 78 -0.10 4.68 1.28
C PHE A 78 0.89 4.92 2.41
N ILE A 79 2.17 4.84 2.07
CA ILE A 79 3.24 5.30 2.95
C ILE A 79 4.03 6.35 2.19
N THR A 80 4.53 7.36 2.90
CA THR A 80 5.25 8.45 2.24
C THR A 80 6.19 9.16 3.18
N GLY A 81 7.32 9.61 2.64
CA GLY A 81 8.23 10.48 3.36
C GLY A 81 7.90 11.95 3.22
N PHE A 82 6.90 12.27 2.40
CA PHE A 82 6.50 13.63 2.18
C PHE A 82 5.32 13.99 3.08
N ALA A 83 5.22 15.27 3.40
CA ALA A 83 4.11 15.74 4.19
C ALA A 83 2.80 15.57 3.43
N ALA A 84 1.69 15.64 4.15
CA ALA A 84 0.37 15.49 3.57
C ALA A 84 0.11 16.44 2.40
N VAL A 85 0.89 17.50 2.31
CA VAL A 85 0.78 18.46 1.21
C VAL A 85 0.88 17.79 -0.15
N SER A 86 1.77 16.79 -0.27
CA SER A 86 1.95 16.11 -1.55
C SER A 86 0.74 15.30 -1.98
N LEU A 87 -0.18 15.05 -1.07
CA LEU A 87 -1.39 14.28 -1.35
C LEU A 87 -2.55 15.13 -1.77
N ARG A 88 -2.47 16.44 -1.55
CA ARG A 88 -3.58 17.33 -1.84
C ARG A 88 -3.88 17.42 -3.32
N GLY A 89 -5.15 17.22 -3.65
CA GLY A 89 -5.61 17.40 -5.01
C GLY A 89 -4.98 16.46 -5.99
N ARG A 90 -4.25 15.46 -5.52
CA ARG A 90 -3.58 14.54 -6.40
C ARG A 90 -4.56 13.65 -7.10
N ASP A 91 -5.38 12.98 -6.33
CA ASP A 91 -6.29 12.03 -6.91
C ASP A 91 -7.50 11.92 -6.02
N ALA A 92 -8.62 12.45 -6.50
CA ALA A 92 -9.84 12.48 -5.72
C ALA A 92 -10.29 11.07 -5.31
N GLU A 93 -9.91 10.07 -6.09
CA GLU A 93 -10.26 8.69 -5.81
C GLU A 93 -9.71 8.22 -4.47
N PHE A 94 -8.58 8.79 -4.05
CA PHE A 94 -7.90 8.35 -2.83
C PHE A 94 -7.99 9.34 -1.68
N VAL A 95 -8.84 10.36 -1.82
CA VAL A 95 -9.10 11.26 -0.70
C VAL A 95 -9.71 10.44 0.43
N GLY A 96 -9.12 10.53 1.60
CA GLY A 96 -9.57 9.74 2.74
C GLY A 96 -8.87 8.40 2.91
N ALA A 97 -8.02 8.00 1.96
CA ALA A 97 -7.25 6.77 2.11
C ALA A 97 -6.28 6.90 3.29
N LYS A 98 -6.02 5.77 3.94
CA LYS A 98 -5.07 5.74 5.05
C LYS A 98 -3.68 6.05 4.52
N VAL A 99 -3.00 6.99 5.17
CA VAL A 99 -1.64 7.37 4.82
C VAL A 99 -0.78 7.30 6.07
N LEU A 100 0.38 6.66 5.95
CA LEU A 100 1.33 6.57 7.04
C LEU A 100 2.58 7.36 6.65
N SER A 101 2.92 8.37 7.45
CA SER A 101 4.06 9.23 7.14
C SER A 101 5.34 8.68 7.76
N LYS A 102 6.42 8.64 6.96
CA LYS A 102 7.74 8.26 7.46
C LYS A 102 8.34 9.42 8.24
N PRO A 103 9.07 9.18 9.31
CA PRO A 103 9.28 7.88 9.96
C PRO A 103 8.10 7.48 10.83
N PHE A 104 7.86 6.19 10.95
CA PHE A 104 6.79 5.67 11.78
C PHE A 104 7.28 4.44 12.54
N HIS A 105 6.56 4.07 13.61
CA HIS A 105 6.85 2.83 14.33
C HIS A 105 6.18 1.67 13.61
N LEU A 106 6.79 0.50 13.70
CA LEU A 106 6.20 -0.70 13.10
C LEU A 106 4.81 -0.99 13.65
N ARG A 107 4.57 -0.64 14.91
CA ARG A 107 3.23 -0.78 15.49
C ARG A 107 2.20 0.02 14.71
N GLU A 108 2.55 1.24 14.30
CA GLU A 108 1.64 2.07 13.52
C GLU A 108 1.30 1.43 12.18
N LEU A 109 2.30 0.80 11.56
CA LEU A 109 2.07 0.09 10.31
C LEU A 109 1.09 -1.07 10.52
N VAL A 110 1.36 -1.92 11.50
CA VAL A 110 0.55 -3.11 11.75
C VAL A 110 -0.87 -2.72 12.13
N GLU A 111 -1.01 -1.72 12.99
CA GLU A 111 -2.34 -1.25 13.39
C GLU A 111 -3.08 -0.60 12.22
N GLY A 112 -2.37 0.18 11.41
CA GLY A 112 -2.97 0.80 10.23
C GLY A 112 -3.46 -0.22 9.23
N VAL A 113 -2.67 -1.25 8.99
CA VAL A 113 -3.06 -2.33 8.09
C VAL A 113 -4.29 -3.06 8.62
N HIS A 114 -4.29 -3.37 9.91
CA HIS A 114 -5.43 -4.03 10.53
C HIS A 114 -6.70 -3.19 10.41
N GLU A 115 -6.56 -1.89 10.64
CA GLU A 115 -7.68 -0.96 10.55
C GLU A 115 -8.26 -0.93 9.13
N VAL A 116 -7.40 -0.83 8.13
CA VAL A 116 -7.85 -0.79 6.73
C VAL A 116 -8.52 -2.10 6.34
N LEU A 117 -7.93 -3.23 6.73
CA LEU A 117 -8.48 -4.54 6.38
C LEU A 117 -9.81 -4.80 7.06
N SER A 118 -10.01 -4.24 8.24
CA SER A 118 -11.25 -4.42 9.00
C SER A 118 -12.36 -3.47 8.59
N SER A 119 -12.02 -2.46 7.80
CA SER A 119 -12.97 -1.42 7.43
C SER A 119 -13.96 -1.93 6.39
N THR A 120 -15.24 -1.64 6.60
CA THR A 120 -16.26 -1.89 5.59
C THR A 120 -16.64 -0.59 4.88
N ALA A 121 -16.10 0.53 5.35
CA ALA A 121 -16.44 1.84 4.78
C ALA A 121 -16.02 1.96 3.33
N SER A 122 -15.03 1.20 2.92
CA SER A 122 -14.57 1.21 1.54
C SER A 122 -15.65 0.76 0.56
N ALA A 123 -16.73 0.17 1.05
CA ALA A 123 -17.84 -0.23 0.21
C ALA A 123 -18.65 0.97 -0.27
N LEU A 124 -18.46 2.09 0.35
CA LEU A 124 -19.14 3.30 -0.06
C LEU A 124 -18.38 3.98 -1.19
#